data_22e48fda1bfad8fcdfb1c409df54f144
#
_entry.id   22e48fda1bfad8fcdfb1c409df54f144
#
_cell.length_a   1.000
_cell.length_b   1.000
_cell.length_c   1.000
_cell.angle_alpha   90.00
_cell.angle_beta   90.00
_cell.angle_gamma   90.00
#
_symmetry.space_group_name_H-M   'P 1'
#
loop_
_entity.id
_entity.type
_entity.pdbx_description
1 polymer ?
#
loop_
_entity_poly.entity_id
_entity_poly.type
_entity_poly.pdbx_seq_one_letter_code
_entity_poly.pdbx_strand_id
1 'polypeptide(L)'
;MKTYYIRLITILGLSTILLVQFVWLANSYNFVKDELKIKSTNMLEQAIMEETFSRLQNLPIGTKVQSRTEEDKNRNVPEFVYMQESLEQLKSPIILDSINHIYKQLLLKNNYPSECMISISKKDTIIQHIGNKPSSLFSLQTDKVPLRKDYSIVIQAQFVNPNNLFFGKMGLLLVSTTILLIFVVFCIIYQVRIISKMNKISQIREDFSYAMVHDMKTPLSTIMMVQDMLKSGRLEGKP
;
A
#
# COMPACT_ATOMS: atom_id res chain seq x y z
N MET A 1 -34.74 -7.12 -19.83
CA MET A 1 -33.42 -6.64 -20.32
C MET A 1 -32.86 -5.48 -19.52
N LYS A 2 -33.58 -4.39 -19.23
CA LYS A 2 -33.05 -3.21 -18.51
C LYS A 2 -32.46 -3.51 -17.09
N THR A 3 -33.07 -4.40 -16.33
CA THR A 3 -32.62 -4.76 -14.97
C THR A 3 -31.28 -5.52 -14.94
N TYR A 4 -30.98 -6.30 -15.97
CA TYR A 4 -29.71 -7.01 -16.10
C TYR A 4 -28.53 -6.04 -16.33
N TYR A 5 -28.70 -5.05 -17.22
CA TYR A 5 -27.67 -4.04 -17.47
C TYR A 5 -27.39 -3.18 -16.24
N ILE A 6 -28.42 -2.80 -15.48
CA ILE A 6 -28.26 -2.03 -14.24
C ILE A 6 -27.44 -2.83 -13.23
N ARG A 7 -27.69 -4.14 -13.06
CA ARG A 7 -26.90 -5.01 -12.18
C ARG A 7 -25.44 -5.08 -12.60
N LEU A 8 -25.20 -5.29 -13.90
CA LEU A 8 -23.86 -5.41 -14.45
C LEU A 8 -23.06 -4.10 -14.24
N ILE A 9 -23.67 -2.96 -14.52
CA ILE A 9 -23.05 -1.65 -14.33
C ILE A 9 -22.74 -1.39 -12.85
N THR A 10 -23.64 -1.71 -11.93
CA THR A 10 -23.40 -1.50 -10.49
C THR A 10 -22.32 -2.42 -9.93
N ILE A 11 -22.30 -3.70 -10.32
CA ILE A 11 -21.23 -4.63 -9.92
C ILE A 11 -19.88 -4.15 -10.49
N LEU A 12 -19.85 -3.74 -11.75
CA LEU A 12 -18.64 -3.22 -12.39
C LEU A 12 -18.13 -1.96 -11.66
N GLY A 13 -19.03 -1.01 -11.36
CA GLY A 13 -18.67 0.22 -10.64
C GLY A 13 -18.11 -0.05 -9.24
N LEU A 14 -18.75 -0.93 -8.48
CA LEU A 14 -18.27 -1.31 -7.16
C LEU A 14 -16.95 -2.06 -7.20
N SER A 15 -16.78 -2.97 -8.17
CA SER A 15 -15.51 -3.68 -8.38
C SER A 15 -14.38 -2.71 -8.73
N THR A 16 -14.68 -1.68 -9.53
CA THR A 16 -13.71 -0.62 -9.88
C THR A 16 -13.29 0.17 -8.64
N ILE A 17 -14.23 0.53 -7.76
CA ILE A 17 -13.93 1.24 -6.51
C ILE A 17 -13.00 0.40 -5.62
N LEU A 18 -13.28 -0.89 -5.47
CA LEU A 18 -12.42 -1.81 -4.69
C LEU A 18 -11.02 -1.93 -5.29
N LEU A 19 -10.92 -2.04 -6.61
CA LEU A 19 -9.63 -2.07 -7.31
C LEU A 19 -8.83 -0.79 -7.08
N VAL A 20 -9.45 0.37 -7.23
CA VAL A 20 -8.81 1.66 -6.99
C VAL A 20 -8.33 1.78 -5.54
N GLN A 21 -9.14 1.34 -4.57
CA GLN A 21 -8.75 1.32 -3.16
C GLN A 21 -7.52 0.44 -2.91
N PHE A 22 -7.50 -0.77 -3.50
CA PHE A 22 -6.37 -1.68 -3.35
C PHE A 22 -5.08 -1.09 -3.93
N VAL A 23 -5.16 -0.52 -5.14
CA VAL A 23 -4.01 0.14 -5.80
C VAL A 23 -3.52 1.33 -4.96
N TRP A 24 -4.46 2.15 -4.45
CA TRP A 24 -4.12 3.29 -3.62
C TRP A 24 -3.45 2.88 -2.30
N LEU A 25 -3.95 1.83 -1.64
CA LEU A 25 -3.36 1.30 -0.42
C LEU A 25 -1.94 0.76 -0.66
N ALA A 26 -1.75 0.01 -1.76
CA ALA A 26 -0.43 -0.52 -2.14
C ALA A 26 0.57 0.60 -2.43
N ASN A 27 0.17 1.63 -3.18
CA ASN A 27 1.01 2.79 -3.47
C ASN A 27 1.35 3.58 -2.19
N SER A 28 0.39 3.78 -1.30
CA SER A 28 0.61 4.46 -0.02
C SER A 28 1.58 3.68 0.88
N TYR A 29 1.47 2.35 0.90
CA TYR A 29 2.43 1.50 1.62
C TYR A 29 3.85 1.67 1.08
N ASN A 30 4.02 1.60 -0.24
CA ASN A 30 5.33 1.79 -0.86
C ASN A 30 5.89 3.19 -0.59
N PHE A 31 5.07 4.23 -0.71
CA PHE A 31 5.46 5.61 -0.42
C PHE A 31 5.95 5.77 1.03
N VAL A 32 5.21 5.26 2.02
CA VAL A 32 5.61 5.31 3.43
C VAL A 32 6.88 4.51 3.68
N LYS A 33 7.03 3.34 3.05
CA LYS A 33 8.23 2.52 3.13
C LYS A 33 9.46 3.26 2.61
N ASP A 34 9.34 3.91 1.45
CA ASP A 34 10.43 4.68 0.85
C ASP A 34 10.77 5.93 1.68
N GLU A 35 9.77 6.64 2.20
CA GLU A 35 9.98 7.77 3.12
C GLU A 35 10.75 7.33 4.38
N LEU A 36 10.33 6.23 5.00
CA LEU A 36 11.00 5.68 6.17
C LEU A 36 12.43 5.25 5.87
N LYS A 37 12.65 4.63 4.71
CA LYS A 37 13.96 4.20 4.24
C LYS A 37 14.91 5.40 4.06
N ILE A 38 14.47 6.43 3.33
CA ILE A 38 15.27 7.65 3.11
C ILE A 38 15.61 8.34 4.43
N LYS A 39 14.63 8.54 5.31
CA LYS A 39 14.86 9.20 6.60
C LYS A 39 15.82 8.40 7.49
N SER A 40 15.66 7.09 7.55
CA SER A 40 16.57 6.24 8.34
C SER A 40 17.99 6.19 7.76
N THR A 41 18.13 6.24 6.43
CA THR A 41 19.44 6.34 5.76
C THR A 41 20.12 7.66 6.11
N ASN A 42 19.40 8.79 6.03
CA ASN A 42 19.96 10.11 6.38
C ASN A 42 20.42 10.17 7.85
N MET A 43 19.65 9.55 8.76
CA MET A 43 20.08 9.46 10.17
C MET A 43 21.32 8.57 10.35
N LEU A 44 21.46 7.50 9.55
CA LEU A 44 22.67 6.66 9.57
C LEU A 44 23.88 7.42 9.04
N GLU A 45 23.74 8.17 7.94
CA GLU A 45 24.78 9.03 7.40
C GLU A 45 25.21 10.10 8.42
N GLN A 46 24.23 10.72 9.10
CA GLN A 46 24.50 11.67 10.17
C GLN A 46 25.29 11.02 11.32
N ALA A 47 24.90 9.82 11.75
CA ALA A 47 25.61 9.09 12.80
C ALA A 47 27.08 8.77 12.42
N ILE A 48 27.30 8.38 11.16
CA ILE A 48 28.67 8.15 10.66
C ILE A 48 29.46 9.44 10.61
N MET A 49 28.84 10.54 10.20
CA MET A 49 29.48 11.84 10.14
C MET A 49 29.87 12.33 11.55
N GLU A 50 28.98 12.24 12.54
CA GLU A 50 29.25 12.62 13.92
C GLU A 50 30.37 11.79 14.55
N GLU A 51 30.39 10.47 14.31
CA GLU A 51 31.45 9.58 14.75
C GLU A 51 32.80 9.96 14.07
N THR A 52 32.76 10.24 12.78
CA THR A 52 33.95 10.69 12.02
C THR A 52 34.53 11.98 12.58
N PHE A 53 33.67 12.96 12.88
CA PHE A 53 34.10 14.23 13.49
C PHE A 53 34.65 14.02 14.91
N SER A 54 34.08 13.14 15.70
CA SER A 54 34.59 12.81 17.02
C SER A 54 36.01 12.23 16.97
N ARG A 55 36.29 11.37 16.01
CA ARG A 55 37.65 10.83 15.79
C ARG A 55 38.62 11.89 15.27
N LEU A 56 38.14 12.79 14.39
CA LEU A 56 38.98 13.90 13.91
C LEU A 56 39.43 14.83 15.04
N GLN A 57 38.55 15.14 16.01
CA GLN A 57 38.88 15.97 17.15
C GLN A 57 39.96 15.35 18.06
N ASN A 58 40.09 14.04 18.06
CA ASN A 58 41.08 13.30 18.88
C ASN A 58 42.44 13.16 18.18
N LEU A 59 42.58 13.66 16.95
CA LEU A 59 43.88 13.63 16.25
C LEU A 59 44.82 14.74 16.73
N PRO A 60 46.14 14.51 16.65
CA PRO A 60 47.14 15.56 16.95
C PRO A 60 46.96 16.82 16.08
N ILE A 61 47.14 17.99 16.67
CA ILE A 61 47.05 19.26 15.96
C ILE A 61 48.05 19.29 14.83
N GLY A 62 47.58 19.64 13.62
CA GLY A 62 48.42 19.70 12.40
C GLY A 62 48.30 18.46 11.49
N THR A 63 47.51 17.45 11.87
CA THR A 63 47.25 16.28 11.01
C THR A 63 46.45 16.72 9.77
N LYS A 64 46.98 16.43 8.55
CA LYS A 64 46.27 16.71 7.33
C LYS A 64 45.30 15.58 6.99
N VAL A 65 44.03 15.90 6.89
CA VAL A 65 42.94 14.98 6.48
C VAL A 65 42.49 15.41 5.07
N GLN A 66 42.42 14.47 4.15
CA GLN A 66 41.94 14.73 2.80
C GLN A 66 40.42 14.98 2.85
N SER A 67 39.98 16.12 2.33
CA SER A 67 38.62 16.39 1.97
C SER A 67 38.36 16.10 0.49
N ARG A 68 37.15 16.25 0.05
CA ARG A 68 36.74 16.11 -1.35
C ARG A 68 37.52 17.09 -2.25
N THR A 69 38.13 16.59 -3.32
CA THR A 69 38.82 17.43 -4.34
C THR A 69 37.83 17.92 -5.38
N GLU A 70 38.19 18.96 -6.13
CA GLU A 70 37.39 19.51 -7.25
C GLU A 70 37.08 18.42 -8.30
N GLU A 71 38.02 17.53 -8.58
CA GLU A 71 37.87 16.41 -9.53
C GLU A 71 36.85 15.38 -9.07
N ASP A 72 36.65 15.26 -7.77
CA ASP A 72 35.71 14.31 -7.18
C ASP A 72 34.29 14.89 -7.07
N LYS A 73 34.03 16.14 -7.38
CA LYS A 73 32.72 16.79 -7.33
C LYS A 73 31.66 16.07 -8.19
N ASN A 74 32.08 15.47 -9.29
CA ASN A 74 31.19 14.74 -10.20
C ASN A 74 30.87 13.31 -9.73
N ARG A 75 31.53 12.83 -8.67
CA ARG A 75 31.23 11.52 -8.06
C ARG A 75 30.17 11.69 -7.00
N ASN A 76 29.14 10.87 -7.06
CA ASN A 76 28.02 10.89 -6.10
C ASN A 76 28.41 10.19 -4.78
N VAL A 77 29.58 10.54 -4.21
CA VAL A 77 30.11 9.98 -2.96
C VAL A 77 30.01 11.05 -1.88
N PRO A 78 29.44 10.74 -0.70
CA PRO A 78 29.34 11.67 0.41
C PRO A 78 30.72 12.14 0.90
N GLU A 79 30.80 13.38 1.36
CA GLU A 79 32.07 14.00 1.77
C GLU A 79 32.76 13.26 2.95
N PHE A 80 31.99 12.74 3.90
CA PHE A 80 32.51 12.01 5.04
C PHE A 80 33.29 10.75 4.63
N VAL A 81 33.05 10.18 3.45
CA VAL A 81 33.76 8.99 2.95
C VAL A 81 35.26 9.30 2.70
N TYR A 82 35.56 10.51 2.22
CA TYR A 82 36.94 10.96 2.02
C TYR A 82 37.67 11.13 3.34
N MET A 83 36.98 11.66 4.34
CA MET A 83 37.51 11.77 5.70
C MET A 83 37.75 10.42 6.34
N GLN A 84 36.80 9.49 6.14
CA GLN A 84 36.90 8.11 6.63
C GLN A 84 38.11 7.37 6.07
N GLU A 85 38.34 7.44 4.76
CA GLU A 85 39.52 6.83 4.13
C GLU A 85 40.83 7.39 4.68
N SER A 86 40.88 8.72 4.90
CA SER A 86 42.05 9.37 5.49
C SER A 86 42.30 8.92 6.94
N LEU A 87 41.24 8.80 7.74
CA LEU A 87 41.31 8.30 9.11
C LEU A 87 41.77 6.85 9.16
N GLU A 88 41.33 6.01 8.24
CA GLU A 88 41.75 4.61 8.14
C GLU A 88 43.27 4.52 7.83
N GLN A 89 43.79 5.36 6.94
CA GLN A 89 45.22 5.47 6.64
C GLN A 89 46.04 5.90 7.87
N LEU A 90 45.44 6.72 8.73
CA LEU A 90 46.03 7.18 10.01
C LEU A 90 45.86 6.15 11.13
N LYS A 91 45.51 4.91 10.83
CA LYS A 91 45.25 3.81 11.79
C LYS A 91 44.14 4.13 12.82
N SER A 92 43.21 4.97 12.48
CA SER A 92 42.00 5.26 13.26
C SER A 92 40.80 4.60 12.59
N PRO A 93 40.55 3.29 12.83
CA PRO A 93 39.45 2.58 12.20
C PRO A 93 38.09 3.05 12.73
N ILE A 94 37.03 2.79 11.96
CA ILE A 94 35.67 3.10 12.32
C ILE A 94 35.23 2.32 13.57
N ILE A 95 34.53 3.00 14.51
CA ILE A 95 34.06 2.40 15.75
C ILE A 95 32.56 2.14 15.62
N LEU A 96 32.20 0.89 15.30
CA LEU A 96 30.80 0.51 15.04
C LEU A 96 29.90 0.69 16.27
N ASP A 97 30.44 0.49 17.50
CA ASP A 97 29.72 0.72 18.75
C ASP A 97 29.32 2.19 18.92
N SER A 98 30.22 3.12 18.58
CA SER A 98 29.94 4.56 18.63
C SER A 98 28.86 4.95 17.63
N ILE A 99 28.95 4.46 16.39
CA ILE A 99 27.89 4.69 15.38
C ILE A 99 26.56 4.15 15.88
N ASN A 100 26.53 2.95 16.41
CA ASN A 100 25.30 2.34 16.93
C ASN A 100 24.69 3.17 18.06
N HIS A 101 25.51 3.71 18.96
CA HIS A 101 25.04 4.57 20.04
C HIS A 101 24.45 5.87 19.51
N ILE A 102 25.17 6.58 18.64
CA ILE A 102 24.70 7.86 18.03
C ILE A 102 23.44 7.61 17.20
N TYR A 103 23.44 6.55 16.37
CA TYR A 103 22.28 6.22 15.54
C TYR A 103 21.04 5.93 16.37
N LYS A 104 21.16 5.17 17.45
CA LYS A 104 20.05 4.91 18.39
C LYS A 104 19.52 6.18 19.00
N GLN A 105 20.38 7.12 19.38
CA GLN A 105 19.94 8.42 19.90
C GLN A 105 19.18 9.23 18.85
N LEU A 106 19.66 9.26 17.60
CA LEU A 106 18.99 9.94 16.50
C LEU A 106 17.63 9.30 16.18
N LEU A 107 17.54 7.97 16.20
CA LEU A 107 16.30 7.25 16.04
C LEU A 107 15.28 7.61 17.11
N LEU A 108 15.67 7.57 18.39
CA LEU A 108 14.80 7.91 19.51
C LEU A 108 14.32 9.37 19.45
N LYS A 109 15.22 10.30 19.14
CA LYS A 109 14.88 11.73 18.99
C LYS A 109 13.82 11.96 17.89
N ASN A 110 13.81 11.12 16.86
CA ASN A 110 12.87 11.22 15.74
C ASN A 110 11.66 10.26 15.85
N ASN A 111 11.44 9.67 17.03
CA ASN A 111 10.37 8.69 17.29
C ASN A 111 10.43 7.43 16.39
N TYR A 112 11.66 6.98 16.08
CA TYR A 112 11.91 5.71 15.42
C TYR A 112 12.25 4.61 16.43
N PRO A 113 11.95 3.32 16.17
CA PRO A 113 12.39 2.24 17.03
C PRO A 113 13.93 2.18 17.02
N SER A 114 14.49 2.12 18.20
CA SER A 114 15.95 2.04 18.40
C SER A 114 16.53 0.65 18.20
N GLU A 115 15.68 -0.38 18.09
CA GLU A 115 16.12 -1.74 17.86
C GLU A 115 16.47 -1.98 16.39
N CYS A 116 17.73 -1.92 16.07
CA CYS A 116 18.25 -2.16 14.73
C CYS A 116 19.53 -2.98 14.79
N MET A 117 19.78 -3.73 13.72
CA MET A 117 21.06 -4.36 13.44
C MET A 117 21.83 -3.48 12.46
N ILE A 118 23.02 -3.05 12.83
CA ILE A 118 23.93 -2.35 11.90
C ILE A 118 24.98 -3.36 11.45
N SER A 119 25.20 -3.43 10.15
CA SER A 119 26.16 -4.34 9.54
C SER A 119 27.09 -3.60 8.58
N ILE A 120 28.38 -3.94 8.63
CA ILE A 120 29.37 -3.53 7.64
C ILE A 120 29.60 -4.73 6.73
N SER A 121 29.50 -4.52 5.43
CA SER A 121 29.71 -5.55 4.42
C SER A 121 30.75 -5.14 3.40
N LYS A 122 31.53 -6.15 2.94
CA LYS A 122 32.49 -6.03 1.87
C LYS A 122 32.12 -6.98 0.75
N LYS A 123 31.87 -6.46 -0.44
CA LYS A 123 31.41 -7.28 -1.58
C LYS A 123 30.26 -8.22 -1.20
N ASP A 124 29.23 -7.69 -0.52
CA ASP A 124 28.04 -8.40 -0.01
C ASP A 124 28.27 -9.44 1.10
N THR A 125 29.50 -9.59 1.58
CA THR A 125 29.81 -10.44 2.77
C THR A 125 29.83 -9.56 4.02
N ILE A 126 29.05 -9.90 5.03
CA ILE A 126 29.06 -9.19 6.33
C ILE A 126 30.37 -9.48 7.04
N ILE A 127 31.14 -8.42 7.32
CA ILE A 127 32.41 -8.51 8.07
C ILE A 127 32.16 -8.32 9.56
N GLN A 128 31.30 -7.35 9.91
CA GLN A 128 30.99 -6.97 11.26
C GLN A 128 29.54 -6.59 11.40
N HIS A 129 28.90 -6.91 12.50
CA HIS A 129 27.54 -6.50 12.80
C HIS A 129 27.35 -6.28 14.30
N ILE A 130 26.42 -5.39 14.64
CA ILE A 130 25.97 -5.11 15.99
C ILE A 130 24.44 -5.09 16.01
N GLY A 131 23.86 -5.65 17.07
CA GLY A 131 22.41 -5.72 17.25
C GLY A 131 21.81 -7.07 16.91
N ASN A 132 20.51 -7.21 17.17
CA ASN A 132 19.77 -8.45 16.96
C ASN A 132 19.34 -8.60 15.50
N LYS A 133 19.32 -9.83 15.00
CA LYS A 133 18.79 -10.12 13.67
C LYS A 133 17.30 -9.79 13.60
N PRO A 134 16.84 -9.20 12.49
CA PRO A 134 15.43 -8.91 12.29
C PRO A 134 14.62 -10.20 12.26
N SER A 135 13.50 -10.20 12.99
CA SER A 135 12.57 -11.33 13.07
C SER A 135 11.23 -11.06 12.36
N SER A 136 11.04 -9.85 11.82
CA SER A 136 9.78 -9.43 11.22
C SER A 136 9.66 -9.84 9.75
N LEU A 137 8.43 -10.21 9.34
CA LEU A 137 8.04 -10.40 7.94
C LEU A 137 8.19 -9.11 7.10
N PHE A 138 8.04 -7.95 7.75
CA PHE A 138 8.26 -6.64 7.14
C PHE A 138 9.69 -6.19 7.44
N SER A 139 10.57 -6.24 6.45
CA SER A 139 11.93 -5.75 6.59
C SER A 139 12.02 -4.29 6.16
N LEU A 140 12.47 -3.43 7.05
CA LEU A 140 12.88 -2.07 6.72
C LEU A 140 14.40 -2.01 6.84
N GLN A 141 15.05 -1.69 5.72
CA GLN A 141 16.49 -1.56 5.64
C GLN A 141 16.82 -0.19 5.09
N THR A 142 17.90 0.43 5.58
CA THR A 142 18.46 1.65 4.99
C THR A 142 19.07 1.35 3.63
N ASP A 143 19.38 2.38 2.87
CA ASP A 143 20.26 2.23 1.72
C ASP A 143 21.66 1.85 2.20
N LYS A 144 22.45 1.26 1.29
CA LYS A 144 23.84 0.93 1.54
C LYS A 144 24.66 2.22 1.49
N VAL A 145 25.15 2.66 2.64
CA VAL A 145 25.97 3.87 2.76
C VAL A 145 27.44 3.49 2.55
N PRO A 146 28.15 4.07 1.57
CA PRO A 146 29.55 3.74 1.31
C PRO A 146 30.45 4.27 2.43
N LEU A 147 31.43 3.45 2.82
CA LEU A 147 32.51 3.84 3.74
C LEU A 147 33.83 4.03 2.98
N ARG A 148 33.88 3.61 1.70
CA ARG A 148 35.02 3.81 0.79
C ARG A 148 34.56 4.36 -0.55
N LYS A 149 35.42 5.10 -1.21
CA LYS A 149 35.17 5.73 -2.54
C LYS A 149 34.85 4.72 -3.63
N ASP A 150 35.40 3.51 -3.54
CA ASP A 150 35.18 2.40 -4.47
C ASP A 150 33.93 1.56 -4.17
N TYR A 151 33.11 1.94 -3.16
CA TYR A 151 31.95 1.18 -2.69
C TYR A 151 32.26 -0.26 -2.25
N SER A 152 33.55 -0.60 -2.04
CA SER A 152 33.95 -1.95 -1.62
C SER A 152 33.49 -2.30 -0.21
N ILE A 153 33.37 -1.29 0.65
CA ILE A 153 32.86 -1.41 2.01
C ILE A 153 31.66 -0.49 2.16
N VAL A 154 30.55 -1.07 2.60
CA VAL A 154 29.30 -0.36 2.85
C VAL A 154 28.75 -0.71 4.23
N ILE A 155 28.03 0.25 4.82
CA ILE A 155 27.31 0.06 6.08
C ILE A 155 25.81 0.14 5.80
N GLN A 156 25.03 -0.67 6.49
CA GLN A 156 23.60 -0.73 6.37
C GLN A 156 22.97 -1.01 7.72
N ALA A 157 21.84 -0.37 8.02
CA ALA A 157 21.03 -0.66 9.19
C ALA A 157 19.76 -1.40 8.79
N GLN A 158 19.35 -2.38 9.59
CA GLN A 158 18.13 -3.15 9.41
C GLN A 158 17.34 -3.12 10.72
N PHE A 159 16.07 -2.73 10.64
CA PHE A 159 15.19 -2.65 11.80
C PHE A 159 14.67 -4.03 12.19
N VAL A 160 14.72 -4.33 13.49
CA VAL A 160 14.29 -5.63 14.03
C VAL A 160 12.77 -5.76 13.96
N ASN A 161 12.04 -4.69 14.31
CA ASN A 161 10.57 -4.70 14.33
C ASN A 161 10.00 -3.35 13.86
N PRO A 162 9.88 -3.11 12.55
CA PRO A 162 9.41 -1.84 12.01
C PRO A 162 7.87 -1.70 12.06
N ASN A 163 7.13 -2.70 12.54
CA ASN A 163 5.67 -2.72 12.49
C ASN A 163 5.03 -1.50 13.14
N ASN A 164 5.52 -1.10 14.32
CA ASN A 164 5.00 0.05 15.05
C ASN A 164 5.16 1.37 14.26
N LEU A 165 6.24 1.50 13.49
CA LEU A 165 6.43 2.65 12.60
C LEU A 165 5.39 2.71 11.48
N PHE A 166 5.18 1.57 10.82
CA PHE A 166 4.18 1.47 9.76
C PHE A 166 2.78 1.75 10.30
N PHE A 167 2.40 1.15 11.43
CA PHE A 167 1.10 1.41 12.05
C PHE A 167 0.95 2.86 12.51
N GLY A 168 1.99 3.48 13.06
CA GLY A 168 1.96 4.88 13.45
C GLY A 168 1.77 5.83 12.26
N LYS A 169 2.47 5.59 11.16
CA LYS A 169 2.40 6.43 9.95
C LYS A 169 1.16 6.16 9.08
N MET A 170 0.73 4.91 9.00
CA MET A 170 -0.38 4.47 8.15
C MET A 170 -1.70 4.27 8.91
N GLY A 171 -1.72 4.40 10.22
CA GLY A 171 -2.87 4.06 11.05
C GLY A 171 -4.16 4.77 10.63
N LEU A 172 -4.12 6.09 10.47
CA LEU A 172 -5.27 6.88 10.04
C LEU A 172 -5.74 6.47 8.63
N LEU A 173 -4.81 6.19 7.74
CA LEU A 173 -5.08 5.74 6.37
C LEU A 173 -5.71 4.34 6.36
N LEU A 174 -5.22 3.41 7.18
CA LEU A 174 -5.79 2.08 7.33
C LEU A 174 -7.22 2.13 7.92
N VAL A 175 -7.45 2.97 8.92
CA VAL A 175 -8.79 3.16 9.49
C VAL A 175 -9.76 3.73 8.45
N SER A 176 -9.37 4.78 7.72
CA SER A 176 -10.23 5.40 6.71
C SER A 176 -10.57 4.43 5.55
N THR A 177 -9.60 3.65 5.08
CA THR A 177 -9.82 2.64 4.03
C THR A 177 -10.73 1.51 4.51
N THR A 178 -10.59 1.08 5.78
CA THR A 178 -11.44 0.06 6.36
C THR A 178 -12.89 0.53 6.47
N ILE A 179 -13.13 1.76 6.94
CA ILE A 179 -14.48 2.35 7.00
C ILE A 179 -15.10 2.42 5.61
N LEU A 180 -14.36 2.87 4.61
CA LEU A 180 -14.84 2.98 3.25
C LEU A 180 -15.14 1.60 2.63
N LEU A 181 -14.32 0.59 2.92
CA LEU A 181 -14.56 -0.79 2.49
C LEU A 181 -15.85 -1.35 3.11
N ILE A 182 -16.09 -1.15 4.40
CA ILE A 182 -17.33 -1.55 5.09
C ILE A 182 -18.53 -0.86 4.42
N PHE A 183 -18.42 0.43 4.11
CA PHE A 183 -19.48 1.18 3.44
C PHE A 183 -19.79 0.62 2.05
N VAL A 184 -18.77 0.29 1.24
CA VAL A 184 -18.95 -0.34 -0.08
C VAL A 184 -19.66 -1.69 0.04
N VAL A 185 -19.25 -2.54 0.99
CA VAL A 185 -19.90 -3.84 1.24
C VAL A 185 -21.36 -3.65 1.63
N PHE A 186 -21.66 -2.67 2.48
CA PHE A 186 -23.02 -2.34 2.86
C PHE A 186 -23.87 -1.91 1.64
N CYS A 187 -23.32 -1.07 0.78
CA CYS A 187 -23.97 -0.66 -0.47
C CYS A 187 -24.27 -1.85 -1.39
N ILE A 188 -23.34 -2.81 -1.51
CA ILE A 188 -23.54 -4.03 -2.32
C ILE A 188 -24.71 -4.84 -1.76
N ILE A 189 -24.73 -5.10 -0.47
CA ILE A 189 -25.80 -5.87 0.21
C ILE A 189 -27.16 -5.17 0.00
N TYR A 190 -27.20 -3.86 0.18
CA TYR A 190 -28.43 -3.06 -0.01
C TYR A 190 -28.95 -3.14 -1.44
N GLN A 191 -28.07 -3.00 -2.44
CA GLN A 191 -28.44 -3.10 -3.85
C GLN A 191 -28.94 -4.49 -4.23
N VAL A 192 -28.28 -5.56 -3.74
CA VAL A 192 -28.74 -6.94 -3.98
C VAL A 192 -30.16 -7.14 -3.44
N ARG A 193 -30.44 -6.59 -2.26
CA ARG A 193 -31.80 -6.65 -1.66
C ARG A 193 -32.84 -5.90 -2.50
N ILE A 194 -32.52 -4.69 -2.97
CA ILE A 194 -33.44 -3.92 -3.83
C ILE A 194 -33.71 -4.66 -5.13
N ILE A 195 -32.68 -5.17 -5.79
CA ILE A 195 -32.80 -5.90 -7.05
C ILE A 195 -33.67 -7.16 -6.87
N SER A 196 -33.48 -7.89 -5.77
CA SER A 196 -34.28 -9.06 -5.46
C SER A 196 -35.76 -8.73 -5.24
N LYS A 197 -36.05 -7.62 -4.55
CA LYS A 197 -37.45 -7.12 -4.39
C LYS A 197 -38.05 -6.70 -5.74
N MET A 198 -37.31 -5.97 -6.56
CA MET A 198 -37.80 -5.55 -7.91
C MET A 198 -38.10 -6.75 -8.81
N ASN A 199 -37.29 -7.79 -8.78
CA ASN A 199 -37.56 -9.02 -9.53
C ASN A 199 -38.84 -9.70 -9.09
N LYS A 200 -39.06 -9.80 -7.75
CA LYS A 200 -40.28 -10.39 -7.21
C LYS A 200 -41.53 -9.60 -7.63
N ILE A 201 -41.46 -8.27 -7.60
CA ILE A 201 -42.53 -7.39 -8.05
C ILE A 201 -42.76 -7.55 -9.56
N SER A 202 -41.69 -7.65 -10.37
CA SER A 202 -41.81 -7.87 -11.81
C SER A 202 -42.47 -9.21 -12.15
N GLN A 203 -42.11 -10.26 -11.41
CA GLN A 203 -42.70 -11.60 -11.56
C GLN A 203 -44.20 -11.58 -11.19
N ILE A 204 -44.57 -10.99 -10.06
CA ILE A 204 -45.99 -10.84 -9.66
C ILE A 204 -46.79 -10.08 -10.74
N ARG A 205 -46.21 -9.02 -11.30
CA ARG A 205 -46.88 -8.25 -12.37
C ARG A 205 -47.05 -9.08 -13.63
N GLU A 206 -46.08 -9.88 -14.00
CA GLU A 206 -46.12 -10.78 -15.15
C GLU A 206 -47.19 -11.85 -14.95
N ASP A 207 -47.20 -12.54 -13.80
CA ASP A 207 -48.21 -13.53 -13.44
C ASP A 207 -49.62 -12.94 -13.42
N PHE A 208 -49.77 -11.74 -12.89
CA PHE A 208 -51.07 -11.02 -12.90
C PHE A 208 -51.52 -10.69 -14.32
N SER A 209 -50.61 -10.24 -15.19
CA SER A 209 -50.94 -9.96 -16.59
C SER A 209 -51.36 -11.23 -17.33
N TYR A 210 -50.71 -12.34 -17.11
CA TYR A 210 -51.11 -13.64 -17.70
C TYR A 210 -52.49 -14.09 -17.22
N ALA A 211 -52.75 -14.03 -15.92
CA ALA A 211 -54.01 -14.36 -15.35
C ALA A 211 -55.18 -13.49 -15.92
N MET A 212 -54.95 -12.17 -15.98
CA MET A 212 -55.92 -11.25 -16.53
C MET A 212 -56.24 -11.52 -18.02
N VAL A 213 -55.21 -11.78 -18.84
CA VAL A 213 -55.39 -12.15 -20.25
C VAL A 213 -56.19 -13.46 -20.36
N HIS A 214 -55.87 -14.46 -19.54
CA HIS A 214 -56.61 -15.71 -19.53
C HIS A 214 -58.09 -15.51 -19.14
N ASP A 215 -58.37 -14.75 -18.08
CA ASP A 215 -59.73 -14.51 -17.57
C ASP A 215 -60.54 -13.64 -18.54
N MET A 216 -59.93 -12.78 -19.30
CA MET A 216 -60.60 -12.00 -20.33
C MET A 216 -60.86 -12.79 -21.65
N LYS A 217 -60.08 -13.84 -21.91
CA LYS A 217 -60.23 -14.68 -23.12
C LYS A 217 -61.58 -15.37 -23.10
N THR A 218 -62.03 -15.86 -21.96
CA THR A 218 -63.31 -16.62 -21.80
C THR A 218 -64.52 -15.76 -22.15
N PRO A 219 -64.77 -14.58 -21.58
CA PRO A 219 -65.89 -13.74 -21.94
C PRO A 219 -65.78 -13.20 -23.42
N LEU A 220 -64.58 -12.93 -23.89
CA LEU A 220 -64.36 -12.49 -25.26
C LEU A 220 -64.72 -13.59 -26.28
N SER A 221 -64.33 -14.85 -26.02
CA SER A 221 -64.71 -15.98 -26.87
C SER A 221 -66.22 -16.24 -26.85
N THR A 222 -66.90 -16.03 -25.72
CA THR A 222 -68.34 -16.12 -25.65
C THR A 222 -69.06 -15.06 -26.46
N ILE A 223 -68.55 -13.79 -26.40
CA ILE A 223 -69.07 -12.68 -27.19
C ILE A 223 -68.88 -12.96 -28.70
N MET A 224 -67.68 -13.44 -29.10
CA MET A 224 -67.41 -13.83 -30.48
C MET A 224 -68.31 -14.98 -30.97
N MET A 225 -68.57 -15.99 -30.13
CA MET A 225 -69.47 -17.09 -30.41
C MET A 225 -70.93 -16.61 -30.62
N VAL A 226 -71.43 -15.74 -29.76
CA VAL A 226 -72.75 -15.14 -29.90
C VAL A 226 -72.84 -14.28 -31.17
N GLN A 227 -71.81 -13.49 -31.49
CA GLN A 227 -71.74 -12.73 -32.70
C GLN A 227 -71.78 -13.59 -33.96
N ASP A 228 -71.07 -14.70 -33.99
CA ASP A 228 -71.09 -15.65 -35.08
C ASP A 228 -72.44 -16.38 -35.20
N MET A 229 -73.09 -16.70 -34.09
CA MET A 229 -74.43 -17.24 -34.12
C MET A 229 -75.46 -16.25 -34.69
N LEU A 230 -75.37 -14.96 -34.33
CA LEU A 230 -76.20 -13.91 -34.89
C LEU A 230 -75.97 -13.71 -36.38
N LYS A 231 -74.70 -13.68 -36.84
CA LYS A 231 -74.35 -13.57 -38.26
C LYS A 231 -74.78 -14.76 -39.10
N SER A 232 -74.76 -15.96 -38.53
CA SER A 232 -75.15 -17.19 -39.24
C SER A 232 -76.66 -17.46 -39.30
N GLY A 233 -77.52 -16.56 -38.74
CA GLY A 233 -78.97 -16.66 -38.75
C GLY A 233 -79.49 -17.83 -37.90
N ARG A 234 -78.65 -18.50 -37.09
CA ARG A 234 -79.03 -19.65 -36.28
C ARG A 234 -79.92 -19.31 -35.06
N LEU A 235 -80.08 -18.01 -34.79
CA LEU A 235 -80.96 -17.49 -33.75
C LEU A 235 -82.33 -16.99 -34.30
N GLU A 236 -82.48 -16.93 -35.65
CA GLU A 236 -83.72 -16.65 -36.26
C GLU A 236 -84.56 -17.94 -36.38
N GLY A 237 -85.47 -18.10 -35.45
CA GLY A 237 -86.67 -18.83 -35.68
C GLY A 237 -86.63 -20.37 -35.53
N LYS A 238 -87.08 -20.78 -34.36
CA LYS A 238 -88.13 -21.78 -34.32
C LYS A 238 -89.29 -21.22 -33.47
N PRO A 239 -90.49 -21.16 -34.03
CA PRO A 239 -91.69 -20.82 -33.28
C PRO A 239 -91.96 -21.83 -32.19
#